data_aafcfebb212f6cb14320f81d30751eb4
#
_entry.id   aafcfebb212f6cb14320f81d30751eb4
#
_cell.length_a   1.000
_cell.length_b   1.000
_cell.length_c   1.000
_cell.angle_alpha   90.00
_cell.angle_beta   90.00
_cell.angle_gamma   90.00
#
_symmetry.space_group_name_H-M   'P 1'
#
loop_
_entity.id
_entity.type
_entity.pdbx_description
1 polymer ?
#
loop_
_entity_poly.entity_id
_entity_poly.type
_entity_poly.pdbx_seq_one_letter_code
_entity_poly.pdbx_strand_id
1 'polypeptide(L)'
;MAIQESNMQYVCRMLLAATGLLISASTPRADTLTTHRIPAALAVEAVSETVAACAKQGYRETAVVLDADGAVIAALRGDGAGIHTLDSANDKAYTAVSFKNDTLALAERAKGENSIAPLAKLPHVMFFGGGVVLKLGDEVIGSIGAAGAPGANLDVPTRGSIRSATS
;
A
#
# COMPACT_ATOMS: atom_id res chain seq x y z
N MET A 1 -0.81 8.65 85.48
CA MET A 1 0.13 8.98 84.40
C MET A 1 0.27 7.77 83.45
N ALA A 2 -0.85 7.15 83.05
CA ALA A 2 -0.85 5.91 82.26
C ALA A 2 -1.93 5.89 81.10
N ILE A 3 -2.55 7.01 80.83
CA ILE A 3 -3.64 7.12 79.82
C ILE A 3 -3.17 7.78 78.51
N GLN A 4 -1.93 8.31 78.48
CA GLN A 4 -1.42 9.06 77.32
C GLN A 4 -0.67 8.17 76.28
N GLU A 5 -0.21 6.99 76.68
CA GLU A 5 0.58 6.15 75.76
C GLU A 5 -0.30 5.26 74.86
N SER A 6 -1.55 4.95 75.23
CA SER A 6 -2.41 4.08 74.46
C SER A 6 -2.93 4.74 73.19
N ASN A 7 -3.14 6.07 73.19
CA ASN A 7 -3.70 6.81 72.03
C ASN A 7 -2.65 7.00 70.90
N MET A 8 -1.40 7.06 71.22
CA MET A 8 -0.33 7.24 70.23
C MET A 8 -0.08 5.99 69.38
N GLN A 9 -0.31 4.83 69.97
CA GLN A 9 -0.18 3.55 69.25
C GLN A 9 -1.31 3.27 68.32
N TYR A 10 -2.54 3.74 68.62
CA TYR A 10 -3.69 3.59 67.70
C TYR A 10 -3.61 4.54 66.49
N VAL A 11 -3.09 5.75 66.69
CA VAL A 11 -2.91 6.70 65.58
C VAL A 11 -1.80 6.26 64.62
N CYS A 12 -0.75 5.63 65.13
CA CYS A 12 0.36 5.09 64.29
C CYS A 12 -0.05 3.83 63.53
N ARG A 13 -1.01 3.04 64.04
CA ARG A 13 -1.52 1.86 63.35
C ARG A 13 -2.56 2.14 62.28
N MET A 14 -3.29 3.25 62.36
CA MET A 14 -4.26 3.67 61.35
C MET A 14 -3.61 4.38 60.15
N LEU A 15 -2.38 4.89 60.24
CA LEU A 15 -1.66 5.55 59.17
C LEU A 15 -0.92 4.59 58.24
N LEU A 16 -0.84 3.29 58.58
CA LEU A 16 -0.15 2.30 57.78
C LEU A 16 -1.06 1.44 56.88
N ALA A 17 -2.37 1.66 56.88
CA ALA A 17 -3.35 0.91 56.09
C ALA A 17 -3.76 1.59 54.78
N ALA A 18 -3.18 2.75 54.44
CA ALA A 18 -3.61 3.56 53.29
C ALA A 18 -2.63 3.57 52.11
N THR A 19 -1.76 2.58 51.98
CA THR A 19 -0.82 2.54 50.87
C THR A 19 -0.88 1.18 50.19
N GLY A 20 -1.69 1.08 49.13
CA GLY A 20 -1.74 -0.17 48.37
C GLY A 20 -2.65 -0.19 47.14
N LEU A 21 -3.12 0.95 46.68
CA LEU A 21 -3.78 0.96 45.37
C LEU A 21 -2.72 1.22 44.29
N LEU A 22 -1.96 0.20 43.93
CA LEU A 22 -1.14 0.19 42.72
C LEU A 22 -2.11 0.21 41.53
N ILE A 23 -2.39 1.40 41.02
CA ILE A 23 -3.00 1.58 39.72
C ILE A 23 -1.98 1.06 38.71
N SER A 24 -2.12 -0.22 38.32
CA SER A 24 -1.42 -0.75 37.15
C SER A 24 -1.92 0.02 35.93
N ALA A 25 -1.24 1.11 35.61
CA ALA A 25 -1.43 1.79 34.34
C ALA A 25 -0.97 0.81 33.26
N SER A 26 -1.90 0.06 32.67
CA SER A 26 -1.65 -0.68 31.47
C SER A 26 -1.38 0.35 30.35
N THR A 27 -0.10 0.54 30.05
CA THR A 27 0.28 1.31 28.86
C THR A 27 -0.32 0.59 27.65
N PRO A 28 -1.09 1.27 26.82
CA PRO A 28 -1.57 0.65 25.59
C PRO A 28 -0.33 0.26 24.77
N ARG A 29 -0.17 -1.05 24.57
CA ARG A 29 0.87 -1.58 23.70
C ARG A 29 0.36 -1.39 22.28
N ALA A 30 1.05 -0.56 21.50
CA ALA A 30 0.79 -0.47 20.08
C ALA A 30 1.22 -1.80 19.45
N ASP A 31 0.26 -2.52 18.86
CA ASP A 31 0.57 -3.72 18.09
C ASP A 31 1.28 -3.31 16.80
N THR A 32 2.32 -4.06 16.45
CA THR A 32 3.00 -3.90 15.16
C THR A 32 2.12 -4.45 14.05
N LEU A 33 1.97 -3.68 12.97
CA LEU A 33 1.29 -4.16 11.77
C LEU A 33 2.23 -5.10 11.00
N THR A 34 1.71 -6.26 10.61
CA THR A 34 2.40 -7.18 9.71
C THR A 34 1.88 -6.94 8.29
N THR A 35 2.78 -6.69 7.35
CA THR A 35 2.45 -6.50 5.93
C THR A 35 3.21 -7.50 5.08
N HIS A 36 2.55 -8.03 4.05
CA HIS A 36 3.21 -8.85 3.04
C HIS A 36 3.94 -7.97 2.04
N ARG A 37 5.06 -8.46 1.51
CA ARG A 37 5.87 -7.76 0.53
C ARG A 37 6.02 -8.59 -0.74
N ILE A 38 6.10 -7.91 -1.88
CA ILE A 38 6.37 -8.53 -3.17
C ILE A 38 7.88 -8.83 -3.24
N PRO A 39 8.31 -10.10 -3.43
CA PRO A 39 9.70 -10.42 -3.66
C PRO A 39 10.24 -9.73 -4.93
N ALA A 40 11.46 -9.23 -4.90
CA ALA A 40 12.06 -8.53 -6.05
C ALA A 40 12.10 -9.41 -7.31
N ALA A 41 12.37 -10.70 -7.17
CA ALA A 41 12.35 -11.64 -8.30
C ALA A 41 10.98 -11.68 -8.99
N LEU A 42 9.89 -11.72 -8.21
CA LEU A 42 8.53 -11.72 -8.75
C LEU A 42 8.19 -10.38 -9.42
N ALA A 43 8.66 -9.26 -8.86
CA ALA A 43 8.46 -7.96 -9.46
C ALA A 43 9.19 -7.82 -10.82
N VAL A 44 10.41 -8.36 -10.92
CA VAL A 44 11.19 -8.42 -12.20
C VAL A 44 10.48 -9.28 -13.22
N GLU A 45 9.98 -10.44 -12.83
CA GLU A 45 9.19 -11.32 -13.72
C GLU A 45 7.95 -10.58 -14.24
N ALA A 46 7.19 -9.92 -13.36
CA ALA A 46 5.98 -9.18 -13.71
C ALA A 46 6.22 -8.06 -14.73
N VAL A 47 7.26 -7.23 -14.54
CA VAL A 47 7.57 -6.18 -15.52
C VAL A 47 8.07 -6.76 -16.85
N SER A 48 8.83 -7.85 -16.81
CA SER A 48 9.35 -8.52 -18.01
C SER A 48 8.23 -9.14 -18.84
N GLU A 49 7.31 -9.86 -18.20
CA GLU A 49 6.15 -10.45 -18.87
C GLU A 49 5.23 -9.39 -19.48
N THR A 50 4.97 -8.31 -18.73
CA THR A 50 4.13 -7.19 -19.19
C THR A 50 4.72 -6.58 -20.46
N VAL A 51 6.00 -6.21 -20.44
CA VAL A 51 6.69 -5.63 -21.60
C VAL A 51 6.72 -6.61 -22.78
N ALA A 52 7.03 -7.90 -22.52
CA ALA A 52 7.07 -8.92 -23.57
C ALA A 52 5.69 -9.19 -24.19
N ALA A 53 4.62 -9.20 -23.40
CA ALA A 53 3.26 -9.39 -23.89
C ALA A 53 2.82 -8.23 -24.80
N CYS A 54 3.13 -6.99 -24.44
CA CYS A 54 2.85 -5.82 -25.26
C CYS A 54 3.69 -5.78 -26.55
N ALA A 55 4.97 -6.18 -26.45
CA ALA A 55 5.84 -6.28 -27.63
C ALA A 55 5.31 -7.27 -28.67
N LYS A 56 4.73 -8.41 -28.26
CA LYS A 56 4.08 -9.37 -29.16
C LYS A 56 2.90 -8.77 -29.94
N GLN A 57 2.28 -7.73 -29.38
CA GLN A 57 1.20 -6.98 -30.02
C GLN A 57 1.69 -5.77 -30.80
N GLY A 58 3.01 -5.58 -30.91
CA GLY A 58 3.63 -4.48 -31.65
C GLY A 58 3.74 -3.17 -30.85
N TYR A 59 3.44 -3.20 -29.56
CA TYR A 59 3.54 -2.01 -28.69
C TYR A 59 4.91 -1.92 -28.03
N ARG A 60 5.35 -0.66 -27.78
CA ARG A 60 6.60 -0.34 -27.09
C ARG A 60 6.26 0.24 -25.73
N GLU A 61 6.34 -0.57 -24.70
CA GLU A 61 5.77 -0.26 -23.41
C GLU A 61 6.81 -0.27 -22.30
N THR A 62 6.50 0.45 -21.24
CA THR A 62 7.22 0.44 -19.96
C THR A 62 6.30 -0.12 -18.88
N ALA A 63 6.83 -0.98 -18.01
CA ALA A 63 6.15 -1.47 -16.83
C ALA A 63 6.94 -1.13 -15.56
N VAL A 64 6.20 -0.81 -14.47
CA VAL A 64 6.75 -0.46 -13.15
C VAL A 64 5.95 -1.20 -12.08
N VAL A 65 6.64 -1.87 -11.15
CA VAL A 65 6.04 -2.48 -9.94
C VAL A 65 6.44 -1.67 -8.72
N LEU A 66 5.44 -1.28 -7.93
CA LEU A 66 5.59 -0.62 -6.65
C LEU A 66 5.16 -1.54 -5.50
N ASP A 67 5.76 -1.36 -4.32
CA ASP A 67 5.28 -1.96 -3.08
C ASP A 67 4.03 -1.23 -2.53
N ALA A 68 3.55 -1.68 -1.37
CA ALA A 68 2.37 -1.11 -0.72
C ALA A 68 2.59 0.34 -0.24
N ASP A 69 3.85 0.75 -0.06
CA ASP A 69 4.24 2.10 0.37
C ASP A 69 4.49 3.03 -0.84
N GLY A 70 4.38 2.51 -2.06
CA GLY A 70 4.58 3.25 -3.30
C GLY A 70 6.05 3.36 -3.74
N ALA A 71 6.95 2.59 -3.13
CA ALA A 71 8.34 2.53 -3.56
C ALA A 71 8.53 1.57 -4.74
N VAL A 72 9.42 1.94 -5.68
CA VAL A 72 9.71 1.12 -6.86
C VAL A 72 10.48 -0.14 -6.45
N ILE A 73 9.95 -1.32 -6.79
CA ILE A 73 10.65 -2.60 -6.66
C ILE A 73 11.36 -2.95 -7.97
N ALA A 74 10.66 -2.81 -9.11
CA ALA A 74 11.19 -3.10 -10.43
C ALA A 74 10.59 -2.16 -11.49
N ALA A 75 11.40 -1.82 -12.50
CA ALA A 75 10.96 -1.07 -13.66
C ALA A 75 11.68 -1.60 -14.90
N LEU A 76 10.95 -1.77 -15.99
CA LEU A 76 11.49 -2.17 -17.28
C LEU A 76 10.90 -1.31 -18.38
N ARG A 77 11.74 -0.55 -19.07
CA ARG A 77 11.37 0.16 -20.29
C ARG A 77 11.73 -0.71 -21.50
N GLY A 78 10.72 -1.13 -22.24
CA GLY A 78 10.90 -1.92 -23.45
C GLY A 78 11.65 -1.15 -24.55
N ASP A 79 12.25 -1.88 -25.49
CA ASP A 79 13.02 -1.30 -26.57
C ASP A 79 12.18 -0.33 -27.42
N GLY A 80 12.68 0.89 -27.56
CA GLY A 80 12.02 1.94 -28.30
C GLY A 80 10.78 2.56 -27.63
N ALA A 81 10.44 2.21 -26.39
CA ALA A 81 9.41 2.90 -25.62
C ALA A 81 9.81 4.36 -25.40
N GLY A 82 8.84 5.28 -25.49
CA GLY A 82 9.07 6.70 -25.26
C GLY A 82 9.55 6.98 -23.83
N ILE A 83 10.40 8.00 -23.65
CA ILE A 83 10.95 8.31 -22.33
C ILE A 83 9.85 8.65 -21.30
N HIS A 84 8.78 9.31 -21.71
CA HIS A 84 7.64 9.68 -20.87
C HIS A 84 6.87 8.48 -20.33
N THR A 85 7.03 7.29 -20.94
CA THR A 85 6.30 6.07 -20.51
C THR A 85 6.78 5.57 -19.15
N LEU A 86 8.03 5.89 -18.75
CA LEU A 86 8.53 5.51 -17.44
C LEU A 86 7.77 6.26 -16.33
N ASP A 87 7.64 7.58 -16.46
CA ASP A 87 6.90 8.38 -15.50
C ASP A 87 5.41 8.01 -15.51
N SER A 88 4.83 7.85 -16.71
CA SER A 88 3.40 7.47 -16.84
C SER A 88 3.10 6.09 -16.25
N ALA A 89 3.97 5.10 -16.41
CA ALA A 89 3.80 3.78 -15.80
C ALA A 89 3.92 3.87 -14.27
N ASN A 90 4.89 4.64 -13.77
CA ASN A 90 5.05 4.88 -12.35
C ASN A 90 3.82 5.59 -11.75
N ASP A 91 3.33 6.65 -12.37
CA ASP A 91 2.18 7.41 -11.88
C ASP A 91 0.89 6.58 -11.89
N LYS A 92 0.70 5.70 -12.88
CA LYS A 92 -0.41 4.75 -12.88
C LYS A 92 -0.30 3.73 -11.76
N ALA A 93 0.89 3.16 -11.52
CA ALA A 93 1.13 2.25 -10.41
C ALA A 93 0.90 2.96 -9.07
N TYR A 94 1.46 4.17 -8.90
CA TYR A 94 1.29 5.00 -7.71
C TYR A 94 -0.18 5.31 -7.44
N THR A 95 -0.92 5.69 -8.47
CA THR A 95 -2.37 5.93 -8.36
C THR A 95 -3.10 4.67 -7.91
N ALA A 96 -2.81 3.52 -8.52
CA ALA A 96 -3.47 2.26 -8.17
C ALA A 96 -3.24 1.87 -6.71
N VAL A 97 -1.99 1.92 -6.21
CA VAL A 97 -1.69 1.55 -4.82
C VAL A 97 -2.22 2.57 -3.82
N SER A 98 -2.15 3.87 -4.12
CA SER A 98 -2.63 4.94 -3.24
C SER A 98 -4.14 4.88 -3.03
N PHE A 99 -4.90 4.64 -4.10
CA PHE A 99 -6.37 4.54 -4.04
C PHE A 99 -6.86 3.10 -3.79
N LYS A 100 -5.95 2.13 -3.71
CA LYS A 100 -6.25 0.70 -3.56
C LYS A 100 -7.26 0.20 -4.59
N ASN A 101 -7.17 0.71 -5.81
CA ASN A 101 -8.10 0.42 -6.90
C ASN A 101 -7.41 0.56 -8.26
N ASP A 102 -7.83 -0.24 -9.23
CA ASP A 102 -7.31 -0.17 -10.59
C ASP A 102 -7.61 1.19 -11.23
N THR A 103 -6.66 1.76 -11.95
CA THR A 103 -6.78 3.11 -12.51
C THR A 103 -7.87 3.23 -13.56
N LEU A 104 -8.27 2.15 -14.23
CA LEU A 104 -9.42 2.14 -15.12
C LEU A 104 -10.73 2.41 -14.38
N ALA A 105 -10.94 1.76 -13.24
CA ALA A 105 -12.10 2.00 -12.39
C ALA A 105 -12.11 3.42 -11.81
N LEU A 106 -10.94 3.96 -11.47
CA LEU A 106 -10.80 5.35 -11.03
C LEU A 106 -11.11 6.34 -12.16
N ALA A 107 -10.72 6.05 -13.40
CA ALA A 107 -11.04 6.85 -14.57
C ALA A 107 -12.57 6.93 -14.81
N GLU A 108 -13.29 5.83 -14.62
CA GLU A 108 -14.75 5.84 -14.71
C GLU A 108 -15.39 6.66 -13.57
N ARG A 109 -14.90 6.52 -12.34
CA ARG A 109 -15.36 7.34 -11.21
C ARG A 109 -15.08 8.84 -11.41
N ALA A 110 -14.04 9.19 -12.14
CA ALA A 110 -13.73 10.59 -12.46
C ALA A 110 -14.74 11.25 -13.43
N LYS A 111 -15.55 10.45 -14.15
CA LYS A 111 -16.57 10.94 -15.10
C LYS A 111 -17.97 11.14 -14.47
N GLY A 112 -18.22 10.57 -13.28
CA GLY A 112 -19.53 10.54 -12.64
C GLY A 112 -19.92 11.83 -11.91
N GLU A 113 -21.14 11.89 -11.39
CA GLU A 113 -21.67 13.04 -10.63
C GLU A 113 -20.87 13.36 -9.36
N ASN A 114 -20.40 12.34 -8.63
CA ASN A 114 -19.51 12.48 -7.48
C ASN A 114 -18.05 12.33 -7.92
N SER A 115 -17.66 13.12 -8.91
CA SER A 115 -16.38 13.00 -9.59
C SER A 115 -15.19 13.21 -8.69
N ILE A 116 -14.23 12.29 -8.78
CA ILE A 116 -12.91 12.41 -8.18
C ILE A 116 -11.90 13.14 -9.08
N ALA A 117 -12.31 13.65 -10.23
CA ALA A 117 -11.44 14.34 -11.20
C ALA A 117 -10.56 15.45 -10.59
N PRO A 118 -11.00 16.25 -9.58
CA PRO A 118 -10.11 17.22 -8.95
C PRO A 118 -8.85 16.64 -8.34
N LEU A 119 -8.87 15.35 -7.94
CA LEU A 119 -7.70 14.66 -7.35
C LEU A 119 -6.61 14.38 -8.40
N ALA A 120 -6.92 14.42 -9.71
CA ALA A 120 -5.91 14.33 -10.77
C ALA A 120 -4.92 15.52 -10.79
N LYS A 121 -5.18 16.57 -10.00
CA LYS A 121 -4.24 17.67 -9.80
C LYS A 121 -3.15 17.38 -8.75
N LEU A 122 -3.30 16.30 -8.00
CA LEU A 122 -2.27 15.86 -7.06
C LEU A 122 -1.07 15.31 -7.83
N PRO A 123 0.17 15.52 -7.33
CA PRO A 123 1.35 14.93 -7.94
C PRO A 123 1.23 13.41 -8.08
N HIS A 124 1.69 12.87 -9.19
CA HIS A 124 1.71 11.43 -9.46
C HIS A 124 0.33 10.74 -9.53
N VAL A 125 -0.77 11.49 -9.56
CA VAL A 125 -2.12 10.93 -9.71
C VAL A 125 -2.55 10.99 -11.18
N MET A 126 -2.84 9.81 -11.75
CA MET A 126 -3.21 9.66 -13.15
C MET A 126 -4.41 8.70 -13.30
N PHE A 127 -5.58 9.23 -13.66
CA PHE A 127 -6.79 8.43 -13.89
C PHE A 127 -6.88 7.96 -15.35
N PHE A 128 -5.91 7.14 -15.76
CA PHE A 128 -5.87 6.45 -17.04
C PHE A 128 -5.65 4.97 -16.80
N GLY A 129 -6.30 4.10 -17.57
CA GLY A 129 -6.10 2.66 -17.46
C GLY A 129 -4.64 2.24 -17.65
N GLY A 130 -4.29 1.10 -17.08
CA GLY A 130 -2.95 0.53 -17.11
C GLY A 130 -2.26 0.49 -15.73
N GLY A 131 -2.89 0.98 -14.66
CA GLY A 131 -2.47 0.74 -13.28
C GLY A 131 -3.36 -0.31 -12.62
N VAL A 132 -2.78 -1.36 -12.04
CA VAL A 132 -3.50 -2.50 -11.45
C VAL A 132 -2.96 -2.76 -10.05
N VAL A 133 -3.85 -2.95 -9.07
CA VAL A 133 -3.47 -3.35 -7.72
C VAL A 133 -3.05 -4.81 -7.65
N LEU A 134 -2.01 -5.09 -6.90
CA LEU A 134 -1.52 -6.43 -6.59
C LEU A 134 -1.99 -6.80 -5.17
N LYS A 135 -2.67 -7.94 -5.05
CA LYS A 135 -3.29 -8.38 -3.81
C LYS A 135 -2.87 -9.78 -3.41
N LEU A 136 -2.72 -9.96 -2.09
CA LEU A 136 -2.66 -11.27 -1.43
C LEU A 136 -3.93 -11.40 -0.57
N GLY A 137 -4.88 -12.24 -1.01
CA GLY A 137 -6.24 -12.21 -0.45
C GLY A 137 -6.88 -10.83 -0.65
N ASP A 138 -7.29 -10.19 0.43
CA ASP A 138 -7.87 -8.83 0.41
C ASP A 138 -6.84 -7.72 0.64
N GLU A 139 -5.62 -8.07 1.05
CA GLU A 139 -4.54 -7.12 1.31
C GLU A 139 -3.93 -6.62 -0.01
N VAL A 140 -3.85 -5.29 -0.17
CA VAL A 140 -3.08 -4.68 -1.26
C VAL A 140 -1.62 -4.65 -0.86
N ILE A 141 -0.80 -5.45 -1.53
CA ILE A 141 0.65 -5.60 -1.28
C ILE A 141 1.51 -4.77 -2.22
N GLY A 142 0.91 -4.11 -3.20
CA GLY A 142 1.56 -3.25 -4.16
C GLY A 142 0.71 -2.99 -5.40
N SER A 143 1.36 -2.58 -6.47
CA SER A 143 0.72 -2.30 -7.77
C SER A 143 1.69 -2.49 -8.91
N ILE A 144 1.13 -2.63 -10.13
CA ILE A 144 1.88 -2.55 -11.38
C ILE A 144 1.25 -1.48 -12.27
N GLY A 145 2.07 -0.71 -12.94
CA GLY A 145 1.66 0.27 -13.95
C GLY A 145 2.32 -0.03 -15.29
N ALA A 146 1.57 0.16 -16.36
CA ALA A 146 2.04 -0.01 -17.72
C ALA A 146 1.67 1.18 -18.60
N ALA A 147 2.58 1.64 -19.47
CA ALA A 147 2.38 2.78 -20.36
C ALA A 147 3.17 2.62 -21.66
N GLY A 148 2.54 3.00 -22.79
CA GLY A 148 3.15 2.94 -24.12
C GLY A 148 2.24 2.31 -25.19
N ALA A 149 1.19 1.62 -24.76
CA ALA A 149 0.16 1.11 -25.67
C ALA A 149 -1.03 2.05 -25.76
N PRO A 150 -1.71 2.18 -26.93
CA PRO A 150 -2.92 2.95 -27.07
C PRO A 150 -4.09 2.22 -26.38
N GLY A 151 -4.77 2.92 -25.47
CA GLY A 151 -6.00 2.44 -24.86
C GLY A 151 -5.82 1.78 -23.48
N ALA A 152 -6.79 2.05 -22.62
CA ALA A 152 -6.85 1.62 -21.24
C ALA A 152 -7.14 0.13 -21.03
N ASN A 153 -7.25 -0.65 -22.11
CA ASN A 153 -7.86 -1.97 -22.14
C ASN A 153 -6.89 -3.12 -22.34
N LEU A 154 -5.59 -2.85 -22.32
CA LEU A 154 -4.64 -3.95 -22.22
C LEU A 154 -4.76 -4.50 -20.81
N ASP A 155 -5.43 -5.64 -20.69
CA ASP A 155 -5.33 -6.50 -19.52
C ASP A 155 -3.84 -6.71 -19.28
N VAL A 156 -3.32 -6.02 -18.27
CA VAL A 156 -1.96 -6.26 -17.82
C VAL A 156 -1.91 -7.75 -17.47
N PRO A 157 -1.11 -8.57 -18.16
CA PRO A 157 -1.12 -10.05 -18.00
C PRO A 157 -0.87 -10.53 -16.58
N THR A 158 -0.47 -9.62 -15.72
CA THR A 158 -0.04 -9.76 -14.32
C THR A 158 -1.08 -10.35 -13.37
N ARG A 159 -2.37 -10.37 -13.71
CA ARG A 159 -3.36 -11.05 -12.84
C ARG A 159 -3.16 -12.56 -12.75
N GLY A 160 -2.54 -13.18 -13.76
CA GLY A 160 -2.31 -14.63 -13.80
C GLY A 160 -1.03 -15.06 -13.11
N SER A 161 0.10 -14.41 -13.41
CA SER A 161 1.42 -14.83 -12.93
C SER A 161 1.64 -14.58 -11.44
N ILE A 162 1.17 -13.47 -10.91
CA ILE A 162 1.31 -13.17 -9.46
C ILE A 162 0.36 -14.04 -8.61
N ARG A 163 -0.81 -14.43 -9.14
CA ARG A 163 -1.70 -15.38 -8.46
C ARG A 163 -1.14 -16.79 -8.38
N SER A 164 -0.39 -17.25 -9.37
CA SER A 164 0.20 -18.60 -9.38
C SER A 164 1.41 -18.74 -8.46
N ALA A 165 2.09 -17.63 -8.12
CA ALA A 165 3.26 -17.64 -7.24
C ALA A 165 2.90 -17.54 -5.74
N THR A 166 1.62 -17.28 -5.39
CA THR A 166 1.12 -17.15 -4.02
C THR A 166 0.22 -18.30 -3.59
N SER A 167 0.03 -19.31 -4.40
CA SER A 167 -0.64 -20.61 -4.09
C SER A 167 0.37 -21.78 -3.88
#